data_9d1cd8cea4cbd199385812b77c538547
#
_entry.id   9d1cd8cea4cbd199385812b77c538547
#
_cell.length_a   1.000
_cell.length_b   1.000
_cell.length_c   1.000
_cell.angle_alpha   90.00
_cell.angle_beta   90.00
_cell.angle_gamma   90.00
#
_symmetry.space_group_name_H-M   'P 1'
#
loop_
_entity.id
_entity.type
_entity.pdbx_description
1 polymer ?
#
loop_
_entity_poly.entity_id
_entity_poly.type
_entity_poly.pdbx_seq_one_letter_code
_entity_poly.pdbx_strand_id
1 'polypeptide(L)'
;MNKNQEAISVRLLTADLTDWVLKDFINQYKTTLKEVVVLPSAIRRAKILAQGSSLQIGAVIDYPLAQGTLAKVAFEIGRAFMEGADFLEVWLPASSFMENDRGFAELTETIRSLTLTGGEIRLAVQNEIMNELTKIQVAQRLKEEAWPKIVLGQKQPLAEALHDVSLFSLDGGSQLSIQINPDTVDEQALQSLQAAGAEKIGLSYHVFEELLKDQPSPDVL
;
A
#
# COMPACT_ATOMS: atom_id res chain seq x y z
N MET A 1 4.67 13.26 -18.08
CA MET A 1 4.61 12.26 -16.97
C MET A 1 4.87 10.90 -17.58
N ASN A 2 5.90 10.22 -17.08
CA ASN A 2 6.23 8.87 -17.53
C ASN A 2 5.19 7.91 -16.95
N LYS A 3 4.65 6.95 -17.71
CA LYS A 3 3.67 5.94 -17.24
C LYS A 3 4.10 5.23 -15.95
N ASN A 4 5.40 5.12 -15.72
CA ASN A 4 5.98 4.51 -14.54
C ASN A 4 5.69 5.29 -13.24
N GLN A 5 5.57 6.62 -13.28
CA GLN A 5 5.29 7.43 -12.09
C GLN A 5 3.84 7.31 -11.60
N GLU A 6 2.89 6.96 -12.46
CA GLU A 6 1.48 6.75 -12.07
C GLU A 6 1.27 5.47 -11.25
N ALA A 7 2.17 4.50 -11.41
CA ALA A 7 2.14 3.24 -10.67
C ALA A 7 2.83 3.32 -9.29
N ILE A 8 3.55 4.40 -9.01
CA ILE A 8 4.31 4.54 -7.76
C ILE A 8 3.44 5.09 -6.64
N SER A 9 3.47 4.42 -5.49
CA SER A 9 2.92 4.85 -4.20
C SER A 9 4.07 5.09 -3.23
N VAL A 10 4.34 6.36 -2.86
CA VAL A 10 5.45 6.65 -1.94
C VAL A 10 5.01 6.56 -0.50
N ARG A 11 5.80 5.86 0.32
CA ARG A 11 5.48 5.51 1.69
C ARG A 11 6.37 6.26 2.66
N LEU A 12 5.82 7.27 3.36
CA LEU A 12 6.47 8.03 4.42
C LEU A 12 6.19 7.38 5.79
N LEU A 13 6.67 6.15 5.98
CA LEU A 13 6.38 5.31 7.14
C LEU A 13 7.62 5.16 8.03
N THR A 14 8.26 6.24 8.36
CA THR A 14 9.43 6.24 9.23
C THR A 14 9.08 6.77 10.62
N ALA A 15 9.75 6.24 11.66
CA ALA A 15 9.50 6.66 13.04
C ALA A 15 9.98 8.09 13.33
N ASP A 16 10.88 8.60 12.51
CA ASP A 16 11.50 9.92 12.61
C ASP A 16 10.92 10.95 11.63
N LEU A 17 9.73 10.67 11.06
CA LEU A 17 9.05 11.59 10.17
C LEU A 17 8.72 12.90 10.87
N THR A 18 9.50 13.94 10.58
CA THR A 18 9.26 15.28 11.09
C THR A 18 8.27 16.05 10.21
N ASP A 19 7.64 17.08 10.78
CA ASP A 19 6.74 17.98 10.03
C ASP A 19 7.49 18.69 8.87
N TRP A 20 8.78 18.93 9.04
CA TRP A 20 9.63 19.54 8.01
C TRP A 20 9.83 18.57 6.82
N VAL A 21 10.20 17.32 7.07
CA VAL A 21 10.38 16.30 6.02
C VAL A 21 9.08 16.08 5.26
N LEU A 22 7.96 15.93 5.97
CA LEU A 22 6.65 15.78 5.36
C LEU A 22 6.29 16.97 4.45
N LYS A 23 6.52 18.20 4.94
CA LYS A 23 6.24 19.44 4.21
C LYS A 23 7.11 19.56 2.96
N ASP A 24 8.40 19.32 3.11
CA ASP A 24 9.35 19.39 2.01
C ASP A 24 9.00 18.41 0.91
N PHE A 25 8.79 17.15 1.26
CA PHE A 25 8.41 16.08 0.34
C PHE A 25 7.10 16.39 -0.40
N ILE A 26 6.02 16.71 0.31
CA ILE A 26 4.73 16.96 -0.35
C ILE A 26 4.83 18.18 -1.26
N ASN A 27 5.46 19.27 -0.86
CA ASN A 27 5.60 20.44 -1.71
C ASN A 27 6.41 20.17 -2.98
N GLN A 28 7.44 19.33 -2.90
CA GLN A 28 8.26 18.96 -4.04
C GLN A 28 7.52 18.06 -5.03
N TYR A 29 6.72 17.10 -4.53
CA TYR A 29 6.18 16.03 -5.37
C TYR A 29 4.66 16.04 -5.57
N LYS A 30 3.88 16.95 -4.95
CA LYS A 30 2.40 16.96 -5.03
C LYS A 30 1.81 17.16 -6.43
N THR A 31 2.61 17.63 -7.39
CA THR A 31 2.18 17.80 -8.79
C THR A 31 2.57 16.63 -9.67
N THR A 32 3.48 15.76 -9.22
CA THR A 32 4.04 14.66 -10.00
C THR A 32 3.60 13.29 -9.49
N LEU A 33 3.40 13.14 -8.18
CA LEU A 33 2.89 11.91 -7.59
C LEU A 33 1.36 11.86 -7.60
N LYS A 34 0.82 10.64 -7.69
CA LYS A 34 -0.61 10.38 -7.59
C LYS A 34 -1.04 10.08 -6.17
N GLU A 35 -0.18 9.41 -5.40
CA GLU A 35 -0.52 9.01 -4.03
C GLU A 35 0.72 8.96 -3.12
N VAL A 36 0.48 9.25 -1.86
CA VAL A 36 1.45 9.13 -0.77
C VAL A 36 0.78 8.47 0.41
N VAL A 37 1.45 7.52 1.04
CA VAL A 37 0.98 6.80 2.23
C VAL A 37 1.73 7.29 3.45
N VAL A 38 1.01 7.66 4.50
CA VAL A 38 1.56 8.20 5.74
C VAL A 38 1.11 7.41 6.98
N LEU A 39 1.74 7.66 8.12
CA LEU A 39 1.23 7.19 9.41
C LEU A 39 -0.06 7.96 9.78
N PRO A 40 -0.98 7.38 10.56
CA PRO A 40 -2.25 8.02 10.93
C PRO A 40 -2.09 9.42 11.53
N SER A 41 -1.07 9.64 12.34
CA SER A 41 -0.78 10.95 12.96
C SER A 41 -0.46 12.06 11.97
N ALA A 42 -0.04 11.73 10.74
CA ALA A 42 0.35 12.70 9.72
C ALA A 42 -0.75 13.03 8.71
N ILE A 43 -1.89 12.32 8.72
CA ILE A 43 -2.96 12.46 7.69
C ILE A 43 -3.40 13.91 7.54
N ARG A 44 -3.86 14.51 8.63
CA ARG A 44 -4.40 15.87 8.61
C ARG A 44 -3.40 16.90 8.06
N ARG A 45 -2.14 16.77 8.47
CA ARG A 45 -1.08 17.64 8.01
C ARG A 45 -0.77 17.44 6.52
N ALA A 46 -0.67 16.19 6.08
CA ALA A 46 -0.45 15.84 4.68
C ALA A 46 -1.58 16.36 3.78
N LYS A 47 -2.84 16.22 4.20
CA LYS A 47 -4.01 16.75 3.46
C LYS A 47 -3.96 18.27 3.29
N ILE A 48 -3.58 19.01 4.33
CA ILE A 48 -3.42 20.47 4.26
C ILE A 48 -2.34 20.84 3.24
N LEU A 49 -1.19 20.15 3.26
CA LEU A 49 -0.07 20.38 2.35
C LEU A 49 -0.40 20.02 0.89
N ALA A 50 -1.22 19.00 0.69
CA ALA A 50 -1.66 18.54 -0.62
C ALA A 50 -2.78 19.38 -1.25
N GLN A 51 -3.34 20.36 -0.53
CA GLN A 51 -4.41 21.22 -1.06
C GLN A 51 -4.03 21.86 -2.39
N GLY A 52 -4.99 21.89 -3.31
CA GLY A 52 -4.79 22.43 -4.66
C GLY A 52 -4.06 21.52 -5.62
N SER A 53 -3.81 20.26 -5.25
CA SER A 53 -3.23 19.23 -6.12
C SER A 53 -4.16 18.03 -6.24
N SER A 54 -3.84 17.11 -7.16
CA SER A 54 -4.55 15.82 -7.32
C SER A 54 -3.92 14.70 -6.47
N LEU A 55 -2.95 15.02 -5.60
CA LEU A 55 -2.28 14.06 -4.76
C LEU A 55 -3.24 13.45 -3.74
N GLN A 56 -3.38 12.13 -3.76
CA GLN A 56 -4.15 11.38 -2.78
C GLN A 56 -3.29 11.03 -1.57
N ILE A 57 -3.85 11.20 -0.38
CA ILE A 57 -3.19 10.86 0.88
C ILE A 57 -3.82 9.60 1.44
N GLY A 58 -3.05 8.51 1.41
CA GLY A 58 -3.38 7.26 2.07
C GLY A 58 -2.78 7.16 3.46
N ALA A 59 -3.30 6.24 4.26
CA ALA A 59 -2.70 5.92 5.56
C ALA A 59 -2.70 4.42 5.83
N VAL A 60 -1.74 3.97 6.65
CA VAL A 60 -1.69 2.58 7.13
C VAL A 60 -2.51 2.45 8.40
N ILE A 61 -3.20 1.32 8.54
CA ILE A 61 -3.98 0.96 9.72
C ILE A 61 -3.44 -0.33 10.31
N ASP A 62 -3.25 -0.35 11.61
CA ASP A 62 -2.68 -1.47 12.39
C ASP A 62 -1.27 -1.90 11.93
N TYR A 63 -0.55 -0.99 11.32
CA TYR A 63 0.83 -1.18 10.82
C TYR A 63 1.85 -1.08 11.97
N PRO A 64 2.96 -1.81 11.95
CA PRO A 64 3.31 -2.84 10.95
C PRO A 64 2.90 -4.26 11.35
N LEU A 65 2.48 -4.51 12.58
CA LEU A 65 2.34 -5.86 13.15
C LEU A 65 0.97 -6.50 12.86
N ALA A 66 -0.05 -5.72 12.56
CA ALA A 66 -1.40 -6.21 12.32
C ALA A 66 -1.95 -7.07 13.48
N GLN A 67 -1.66 -6.69 14.73
CA GLN A 67 -2.03 -7.44 15.96
C GLN A 67 -2.99 -6.65 16.86
N GLY A 68 -3.61 -5.60 16.33
CA GLY A 68 -4.61 -4.84 17.06
C GLY A 68 -5.91 -5.60 17.22
N THR A 69 -6.66 -5.24 18.25
CA THR A 69 -8.04 -5.76 18.42
C THR A 69 -8.95 -5.20 17.34
N LEU A 70 -10.01 -5.92 16.98
CA LEU A 70 -11.01 -5.47 15.99
C LEU A 70 -11.55 -4.07 16.33
N ALA A 71 -11.83 -3.78 17.60
CA ALA A 71 -12.29 -2.47 18.04
C ALA A 71 -11.26 -1.36 17.80
N LYS A 72 -9.96 -1.63 18.02
CA LYS A 72 -8.87 -0.69 17.71
C LYS A 72 -8.81 -0.41 16.21
N VAL A 73 -8.83 -1.45 15.38
CA VAL A 73 -8.78 -1.34 13.92
C VAL A 73 -9.96 -0.54 13.40
N ALA A 74 -11.18 -0.86 13.85
CA ALA A 74 -12.38 -0.14 13.45
C ALA A 74 -12.34 1.35 13.84
N PHE A 75 -11.89 1.66 15.05
CA PHE A 75 -11.73 3.05 15.50
C PHE A 75 -10.68 3.80 14.67
N GLU A 76 -9.55 3.17 14.41
CA GLU A 76 -8.45 3.76 13.63
C GLU A 76 -8.88 4.05 12.19
N ILE A 77 -9.60 3.12 11.52
CA ILE A 77 -10.20 3.34 10.19
C ILE A 77 -11.13 4.56 10.19
N GLY A 78 -12.09 4.59 11.10
CA GLY A 78 -13.05 5.68 11.19
C GLY A 78 -12.36 7.03 11.44
N ARG A 79 -11.38 7.05 12.33
CA ARG A 79 -10.61 8.25 12.65
C ARG A 79 -9.78 8.72 11.45
N ALA A 80 -9.11 7.82 10.73
CA ALA A 80 -8.29 8.16 9.56
C ALA A 80 -9.12 8.81 8.45
N PHE A 81 -10.31 8.29 8.14
CA PHE A 81 -11.21 8.92 7.18
C PHE A 81 -11.72 10.28 7.66
N MET A 82 -12.06 10.42 8.94
CA MET A 82 -12.46 11.72 9.51
C MET A 82 -11.35 12.78 9.43
N GLU A 83 -10.09 12.37 9.45
CA GLU A 83 -8.94 13.27 9.27
C GLU A 83 -8.62 13.56 7.80
N GLY A 84 -9.33 12.91 6.87
CA GLY A 84 -9.33 13.21 5.45
C GLY A 84 -8.47 12.29 4.60
N ALA A 85 -8.13 11.09 5.07
CA ALA A 85 -7.48 10.09 4.22
C ALA A 85 -8.37 9.77 3.00
N ASP A 86 -7.77 9.68 1.81
CA ASP A 86 -8.46 9.30 0.58
C ASP A 86 -8.60 7.78 0.44
N PHE A 87 -7.62 7.05 0.96
CA PHE A 87 -7.63 5.59 1.03
C PHE A 87 -6.85 5.08 2.25
N LEU A 88 -7.10 3.83 2.62
CA LEU A 88 -6.42 3.18 3.75
C LEU A 88 -5.84 1.83 3.34
N GLU A 89 -4.63 1.54 3.81
CA GLU A 89 -4.03 0.21 3.77
C GLU A 89 -4.25 -0.45 5.14
N VAL A 90 -5.23 -1.33 5.23
CA VAL A 90 -5.57 -2.03 6.47
C VAL A 90 -4.79 -3.33 6.54
N TRP A 91 -3.86 -3.40 7.48
CA TRP A 91 -2.99 -4.54 7.68
C TRP A 91 -3.72 -5.65 8.43
N LEU A 92 -3.70 -6.85 7.83
CA LEU A 92 -4.35 -8.04 8.37
C LEU A 92 -3.32 -8.97 8.99
N PRO A 93 -3.62 -9.57 10.16
CA PRO A 93 -2.73 -10.54 10.76
C PRO A 93 -2.64 -11.80 9.90
N ALA A 94 -1.43 -12.25 9.61
CA ALA A 94 -1.21 -13.47 8.83
C ALA A 94 -1.91 -14.69 9.44
N SER A 95 -2.00 -14.76 10.77
CA SER A 95 -2.72 -15.79 11.51
C SER A 95 -4.22 -15.89 11.17
N SER A 96 -4.84 -14.77 10.79
CA SER A 96 -6.26 -14.76 10.40
C SER A 96 -6.54 -15.63 9.17
N PHE A 97 -5.54 -15.82 8.32
CA PHE A 97 -5.65 -16.68 7.15
C PHE A 97 -5.32 -18.14 7.45
N MET A 98 -4.54 -18.39 8.52
CA MET A 98 -4.00 -19.71 8.82
C MET A 98 -4.87 -20.51 9.79
N GLU A 99 -5.56 -19.86 10.74
CA GLU A 99 -6.12 -20.52 11.89
C GLU A 99 -7.65 -20.48 12.00
N ASN A 100 -8.32 -19.50 11.39
CA ASN A 100 -9.74 -19.32 11.67
C ASN A 100 -10.50 -18.52 10.61
N ASP A 101 -11.23 -19.21 9.77
CA ASP A 101 -12.16 -18.60 8.80
C ASP A 101 -13.15 -17.60 9.41
N ARG A 102 -13.56 -17.83 10.67
CA ARG A 102 -14.55 -17.00 11.33
C ARG A 102 -14.00 -15.63 11.74
N GLY A 103 -12.78 -15.59 12.25
CA GLY A 103 -12.12 -14.33 12.62
C GLY A 103 -11.81 -13.46 11.40
N PHE A 104 -11.41 -14.09 10.30
CA PHE A 104 -11.19 -13.38 9.03
C PHE A 104 -12.51 -12.79 8.50
N ALA A 105 -13.58 -13.57 8.44
CA ALA A 105 -14.88 -13.11 7.96
C ALA A 105 -15.43 -11.95 8.80
N GLU A 106 -15.32 -12.02 10.14
CA GLU A 106 -15.75 -10.94 11.04
C GLU A 106 -14.93 -9.65 10.81
N LEU A 107 -13.61 -9.78 10.65
CA LEU A 107 -12.72 -8.66 10.38
C LEU A 107 -13.05 -8.01 9.03
N THR A 108 -13.15 -8.79 7.97
CA THR A 108 -13.42 -8.28 6.63
C THR A 108 -14.82 -7.69 6.49
N GLU A 109 -15.83 -8.26 7.14
CA GLU A 109 -17.18 -7.68 7.19
C GLU A 109 -17.19 -6.33 7.93
N THR A 110 -16.47 -6.24 9.06
CA THR A 110 -16.32 -4.98 9.78
C THR A 110 -15.63 -3.92 8.92
N ILE A 111 -14.51 -4.26 8.28
CA ILE A 111 -13.80 -3.36 7.38
C ILE A 111 -14.73 -2.91 6.24
N ARG A 112 -15.46 -3.84 5.64
CA ARG A 112 -16.38 -3.57 4.53
C ARG A 112 -17.52 -2.62 4.94
N SER A 113 -18.05 -2.77 6.14
CA SER A 113 -19.08 -1.86 6.66
C SER A 113 -18.57 -0.42 6.82
N LEU A 114 -17.30 -0.25 7.17
CA LEU A 114 -16.67 1.06 7.34
C LEU A 114 -16.33 1.75 6.01
N THR A 115 -16.16 1.00 4.90
CA THR A 115 -15.96 1.60 3.57
C THR A 115 -17.17 2.39 3.10
N LEU A 116 -18.37 2.03 3.54
CA LEU A 116 -19.61 2.73 3.17
C LEU A 116 -19.66 4.18 3.67
N THR A 117 -18.85 4.51 4.66
CA THR A 117 -18.82 5.84 5.30
C THR A 117 -17.57 6.64 4.97
N GLY A 118 -16.61 6.06 4.27
CA GLY A 118 -15.28 6.64 4.05
C GLY A 118 -14.84 6.59 2.59
N GLY A 119 -13.56 6.34 2.41
CA GLY A 119 -12.90 6.21 1.12
C GLY A 119 -12.57 4.77 0.75
N GLU A 120 -11.60 4.59 -0.12
CA GLU A 120 -11.11 3.30 -0.56
C GLU A 120 -10.35 2.58 0.56
N ILE A 121 -10.57 1.26 0.68
CA ILE A 121 -9.75 0.39 1.54
C ILE A 121 -9.02 -0.63 0.67
N ARG A 122 -7.72 -0.77 0.92
CA ARG A 122 -6.83 -1.81 0.40
C ARG A 122 -6.48 -2.73 1.56
N LEU A 123 -6.69 -4.03 1.41
CA LEU A 123 -6.20 -4.99 2.40
C LEU A 123 -4.70 -5.14 2.26
N ALA A 124 -3.97 -5.19 3.37
CA ALA A 124 -2.53 -5.34 3.36
C ALA A 124 -2.11 -6.59 4.16
N VAL A 125 -1.15 -7.34 3.66
CA VAL A 125 -0.67 -8.58 4.29
C VAL A 125 0.84 -8.66 4.32
N GLN A 126 1.37 -9.26 5.39
CA GLN A 126 2.78 -9.63 5.50
C GLN A 126 3.01 -10.99 4.83
N ASN A 127 2.96 -11.02 3.50
CA ASN A 127 3.11 -12.28 2.75
C ASN A 127 4.52 -12.88 2.84
N GLU A 128 5.53 -12.09 3.18
CA GLU A 128 6.91 -12.55 3.39
C GLU A 128 7.07 -13.58 4.54
N ILE A 129 6.14 -13.61 5.49
CA ILE A 129 6.14 -14.60 6.58
C ILE A 129 5.26 -15.82 6.29
N MET A 130 4.57 -15.85 5.14
CA MET A 130 3.70 -16.94 4.74
C MET A 130 4.43 -17.95 3.86
N ASN A 131 4.11 -19.24 4.02
CA ASN A 131 4.51 -20.23 3.03
C ASN A 131 3.67 -20.11 1.76
N GLU A 132 4.10 -20.75 0.68
CA GLU A 132 3.46 -20.63 -0.64
C GLU A 132 1.99 -21.08 -0.64
N LEU A 133 1.70 -22.20 0.04
CA LEU A 133 0.33 -22.68 0.16
C LEU A 133 -0.60 -21.65 0.83
N THR A 134 -0.12 -21.01 1.88
CA THR A 134 -0.88 -19.96 2.56
C THR A 134 -1.09 -18.74 1.65
N LYS A 135 -0.08 -18.34 0.87
CA LYS A 135 -0.20 -17.25 -0.11
C LYS A 135 -1.29 -17.56 -1.15
N ILE A 136 -1.32 -18.79 -1.69
CA ILE A 136 -2.36 -19.24 -2.62
C ILE A 136 -3.74 -19.18 -1.96
N GLN A 137 -3.88 -19.68 -0.73
CA GLN A 137 -5.14 -19.64 0.01
C GLN A 137 -5.64 -18.20 0.24
N VAL A 138 -4.72 -17.28 0.58
CA VAL A 138 -5.05 -15.84 0.72
C VAL A 138 -5.55 -15.27 -0.60
N ALA A 139 -4.85 -15.51 -1.71
CA ALA A 139 -5.24 -15.02 -3.03
C ALA A 139 -6.63 -15.54 -3.44
N GLN A 140 -6.88 -16.83 -3.27
CA GLN A 140 -8.18 -17.47 -3.56
C GLN A 140 -9.29 -16.91 -2.67
N ARG A 141 -9.02 -16.71 -1.38
CA ARG A 141 -9.98 -16.14 -0.44
C ARG A 141 -10.36 -14.70 -0.81
N LEU A 142 -9.40 -13.88 -1.18
CA LEU A 142 -9.67 -12.51 -1.64
C LEU A 142 -10.55 -12.50 -2.89
N LYS A 143 -10.32 -13.45 -3.81
CA LYS A 143 -11.17 -13.63 -5.00
C LYS A 143 -12.59 -14.05 -4.64
N GLU A 144 -12.75 -15.05 -3.77
CA GLU A 144 -14.07 -15.55 -3.31
C GLU A 144 -14.88 -14.45 -2.62
N GLU A 145 -14.22 -13.62 -1.81
CA GLU A 145 -14.84 -12.51 -1.11
C GLU A 145 -14.93 -11.23 -1.93
N ALA A 146 -14.51 -11.27 -3.20
CA ALA A 146 -14.50 -10.12 -4.12
C ALA A 146 -13.82 -8.87 -3.56
N TRP A 147 -12.64 -9.04 -2.92
CA TRP A 147 -11.81 -7.91 -2.53
C TRP A 147 -11.06 -7.36 -3.74
N PRO A 148 -11.24 -6.05 -4.04
CA PRO A 148 -10.70 -5.50 -5.29
C PRO A 148 -9.21 -5.16 -5.22
N LYS A 149 -8.66 -4.94 -4.02
CA LYS A 149 -7.30 -4.40 -3.86
C LYS A 149 -6.54 -5.03 -2.70
N ILE A 150 -5.29 -5.42 -2.96
CA ILE A 150 -4.37 -5.93 -1.96
C ILE A 150 -3.02 -5.22 -2.02
N VAL A 151 -2.39 -5.08 -0.85
CA VAL A 151 -1.02 -4.60 -0.65
C VAL A 151 -0.19 -5.75 -0.10
N LEU A 152 0.89 -6.11 -0.79
CA LEU A 152 1.78 -7.20 -0.46
C LEU A 152 3.09 -6.70 0.14
N GLY A 153 3.45 -7.23 1.30
CA GLY A 153 4.74 -7.04 1.96
C GLY A 153 4.98 -5.65 2.54
N GLN A 154 6.01 -5.57 3.36
CA GLN A 154 6.47 -4.29 3.93
C GLN A 154 7.72 -3.77 3.23
N LYS A 155 8.71 -4.66 3.04
CA LYS A 155 9.98 -4.44 2.34
C LYS A 155 10.45 -5.79 1.83
N GLN A 156 9.99 -6.17 0.67
CA GLN A 156 10.21 -7.51 0.15
C GLN A 156 11.38 -7.54 -0.84
N PRO A 157 12.32 -8.51 -0.74
CA PRO A 157 13.36 -8.68 -1.73
C PRO A 157 12.78 -8.80 -3.15
N LEU A 158 13.40 -8.17 -4.14
CA LEU A 158 12.85 -8.07 -5.49
C LEU A 158 12.45 -9.41 -6.11
N ALA A 159 13.27 -10.45 -5.92
CA ALA A 159 13.00 -11.79 -6.47
C ALA A 159 11.73 -12.40 -5.87
N GLU A 160 11.54 -12.24 -4.56
CA GLU A 160 10.34 -12.70 -3.86
C GLU A 160 9.12 -11.85 -4.24
N ALA A 161 9.29 -10.54 -4.37
CA ALA A 161 8.24 -9.63 -4.81
C ALA A 161 7.70 -10.01 -6.20
N LEU A 162 8.57 -10.31 -7.17
CA LEU A 162 8.19 -10.77 -8.50
C LEU A 162 7.44 -12.11 -8.47
N HIS A 163 7.93 -13.06 -7.67
CA HIS A 163 7.26 -14.34 -7.49
C HIS A 163 5.86 -14.17 -6.91
N ASP A 164 5.74 -13.41 -5.83
CA ASP A 164 4.48 -13.22 -5.13
C ASP A 164 3.45 -12.43 -5.94
N VAL A 165 3.86 -11.38 -6.66
CA VAL A 165 2.98 -10.69 -7.60
C VAL A 165 2.42 -11.65 -8.65
N SER A 166 3.28 -12.51 -9.25
CA SER A 166 2.85 -13.50 -10.24
C SER A 166 1.86 -14.50 -9.64
N LEU A 167 2.12 -14.99 -8.43
CA LEU A 167 1.25 -15.93 -7.72
C LEU A 167 -0.13 -15.29 -7.44
N PHE A 168 -0.17 -14.11 -6.85
CA PHE A 168 -1.43 -13.42 -6.55
C PHE A 168 -2.19 -12.99 -7.80
N SER A 169 -1.49 -12.67 -8.89
CA SER A 169 -2.12 -12.37 -10.19
C SER A 169 -2.82 -13.58 -10.79
N LEU A 170 -2.22 -14.77 -10.66
CA LEU A 170 -2.79 -16.02 -11.16
C LEU A 170 -3.95 -16.51 -10.30
N ASP A 171 -3.75 -16.64 -9.00
CA ASP A 171 -4.73 -17.24 -8.08
C ASP A 171 -5.82 -16.25 -7.64
N GLY A 172 -5.50 -14.97 -7.48
CA GLY A 172 -6.46 -13.90 -7.14
C GLY A 172 -7.37 -13.48 -8.29
N GLY A 173 -6.99 -13.82 -9.52
CA GLY A 173 -7.74 -13.53 -10.73
C GLY A 173 -7.64 -12.07 -11.20
N SER A 174 -8.12 -11.81 -12.42
CA SER A 174 -7.99 -10.52 -13.13
C SER A 174 -8.71 -9.32 -12.49
N GLN A 175 -9.50 -9.55 -11.44
CA GLN A 175 -10.22 -8.49 -10.72
C GLN A 175 -9.41 -7.92 -9.56
N LEU A 176 -8.31 -8.59 -9.15
CA LEU A 176 -7.50 -8.19 -8.02
C LEU A 176 -6.42 -7.21 -8.47
N SER A 177 -6.52 -5.97 -8.01
CA SER A 177 -5.48 -4.95 -8.14
C SER A 177 -4.41 -5.19 -7.07
N ILE A 178 -3.16 -5.35 -7.49
CA ILE A 178 -2.04 -5.71 -6.63
C ILE A 178 -1.09 -4.53 -6.48
N GLN A 179 -0.87 -4.11 -5.24
CA GLN A 179 0.28 -3.28 -4.87
C GLN A 179 1.34 -4.17 -4.22
N ILE A 180 2.59 -3.98 -4.60
CA ILE A 180 3.76 -4.66 -4.00
C ILE A 180 4.72 -3.62 -3.42
N ASN A 181 5.32 -3.92 -2.25
CA ASN A 181 6.29 -3.04 -1.59
C ASN A 181 7.68 -3.71 -1.58
N PRO A 182 8.48 -3.57 -2.66
CA PRO A 182 9.84 -4.09 -2.68
C PRO A 182 10.77 -3.27 -1.76
N ASP A 183 11.88 -3.89 -1.35
CA ASP A 183 12.92 -3.24 -0.55
C ASP A 183 13.78 -2.26 -1.37
N THR A 184 14.04 -2.62 -2.63
CA THR A 184 14.80 -1.82 -3.61
C THR A 184 14.20 -1.99 -4.99
N VAL A 185 14.33 -0.97 -5.84
CA VAL A 185 13.94 -1.06 -7.24
C VAL A 185 14.80 -0.12 -8.10
N ASP A 186 15.06 -0.55 -9.31
CA ASP A 186 15.51 0.27 -10.44
C ASP A 186 14.40 0.33 -11.51
N GLU A 187 14.66 1.01 -12.62
CA GLU A 187 13.66 1.16 -13.68
C GLU A 187 13.31 -0.18 -14.36
N GLN A 188 14.25 -1.10 -14.47
CA GLN A 188 14.02 -2.44 -15.02
C GLN A 188 13.17 -3.28 -14.07
N ALA A 189 13.41 -3.19 -12.77
CA ALA A 189 12.62 -3.86 -11.75
C ALA A 189 11.17 -3.36 -11.73
N LEU A 190 10.94 -2.04 -11.87
CA LEU A 190 9.59 -1.48 -11.99
C LEU A 190 8.82 -2.10 -13.16
N GLN A 191 9.45 -2.16 -14.34
CA GLN A 191 8.83 -2.77 -15.53
C GLN A 191 8.54 -4.26 -15.33
N SER A 192 9.47 -4.98 -14.69
CA SER A 192 9.32 -6.41 -14.41
C SER A 192 8.16 -6.68 -13.44
N LEU A 193 8.01 -5.88 -12.37
CA LEU A 193 6.91 -5.99 -11.43
C LEU A 193 5.56 -5.68 -12.09
N GLN A 194 5.49 -4.65 -12.94
CA GLN A 194 4.29 -4.36 -13.72
C GLN A 194 3.94 -5.47 -14.70
N ALA A 195 4.92 -6.03 -15.39
CA ALA A 195 4.73 -7.17 -16.30
C ALA A 195 4.26 -8.44 -15.56
N ALA A 196 4.69 -8.62 -14.30
CA ALA A 196 4.23 -9.71 -13.44
C ALA A 196 2.77 -9.53 -12.96
N GLY A 197 2.20 -8.32 -13.06
CA GLY A 197 0.80 -8.03 -12.70
C GLY A 197 0.63 -6.99 -11.58
N ALA A 198 1.70 -6.33 -11.11
CA ALA A 198 1.57 -5.26 -10.15
C ALA A 198 0.96 -4.00 -10.81
N GLU A 199 -0.15 -3.51 -10.26
CA GLU A 199 -0.74 -2.23 -10.67
C GLU A 199 -0.07 -1.06 -9.96
N LYS A 200 0.33 -1.27 -8.70
CA LYS A 200 1.02 -0.28 -7.87
C LYS A 200 2.31 -0.85 -7.29
N ILE A 201 3.30 0.02 -7.14
CA ILE A 201 4.58 -0.31 -6.52
C ILE A 201 4.81 0.69 -5.39
N GLY A 202 4.77 0.19 -4.16
CA GLY A 202 4.97 0.99 -2.96
C GLY A 202 6.46 1.13 -2.65
N LEU A 203 6.98 2.34 -2.67
CA LEU A 203 8.38 2.64 -2.40
C LEU A 203 8.54 3.40 -1.10
N SER A 204 9.52 3.02 -0.29
CA SER A 204 9.92 3.90 0.81
C SER A 204 10.44 5.24 0.25
N TYR A 205 10.33 6.29 1.04
CA TYR A 205 10.81 7.62 0.68
C TYR A 205 12.26 7.59 0.15
N HIS A 206 13.16 6.88 0.82
CA HIS A 206 14.56 6.78 0.42
C HIS A 206 14.76 6.09 -0.93
N VAL A 207 14.09 4.96 -1.13
CA VAL A 207 14.16 4.21 -2.41
C VAL A 207 13.61 5.05 -3.55
N PHE A 208 12.54 5.80 -3.31
CA PHE A 208 11.99 6.70 -4.32
C PHE A 208 12.98 7.83 -4.70
N GLU A 209 13.66 8.43 -3.72
CA GLU A 209 14.67 9.47 -4.01
C GLU A 209 15.89 8.90 -4.73
N GLU A 210 16.33 7.69 -4.41
CA GLU A 210 17.40 7.00 -5.14
C GLU A 210 17.01 6.75 -6.59
N LEU A 211 15.81 6.22 -6.83
CA LEU A 211 15.29 5.98 -8.17
C LEU A 211 15.26 7.25 -9.03
N LEU A 212 14.98 8.41 -8.43
CA LEU A 212 14.97 9.68 -9.16
C LEU A 212 16.39 10.16 -9.52
N LYS A 213 17.40 9.83 -8.72
CA LYS A 213 18.80 10.21 -9.01
C LYS A 213 19.39 9.40 -10.16
N ASP A 214 18.92 8.17 -10.35
CA ASP A 214 19.38 7.28 -11.42
C ASP A 214 18.74 7.61 -12.78
N GLN A 215 17.73 8.49 -12.82
CA GLN A 215 17.16 8.95 -14.09
C GLN A 215 18.09 9.99 -14.74
N PRO A 216 18.46 9.84 -16.00
CA PRO A 216 19.27 10.84 -16.70
C PRO A 216 18.54 12.19 -16.70
N SER A 217 19.26 13.24 -16.33
CA SER A 217 18.72 14.60 -16.33
C SER A 217 18.16 14.95 -17.71
N PRO A 218 16.96 15.53 -17.81
CA PRO A 218 16.34 15.89 -19.10
C PRO A 218 17.06 16.98 -19.88
N ASP A 219 18.19 17.50 -19.39
CA ASP A 219 18.92 18.65 -19.96
C ASP A 219 20.14 18.28 -20.82
N VAL A 220 20.17 17.07 -21.42
CA VAL A 220 21.22 16.70 -22.40
C VAL A 220 20.55 16.23 -23.70
N LEU A 221 19.94 17.16 -24.42
CA LEU A 221 19.66 17.09 -25.87
C LEU A 221 19.67 18.48 -26.47
#